data_05afa5b0781471a90077fd20e34a9198
#
_entry.id   05afa5b0781471a90077fd20e34a9198
#
_cell.length_a   1.000
_cell.length_b   1.000
_cell.length_c   1.000
_cell.angle_alpha   90.00
_cell.angle_beta   90.00
_cell.angle_gamma   90.00
#
_symmetry.space_group_name_H-M   'P 1'
#
loop_
_entity.id
_entity.type
_entity.pdbx_description
1 polymer ?
#
loop_
_entity_poly.entity_id
_entity_poly.type
_entity_poly.pdbx_seq_one_letter_code
_entity_poly.pdbx_strand_id
1 'polypeptide(L)'
;NTYETLTHASSVIVIGTGSLVETAQLVEGLHGEGKLTAVDSSVQGGAQVRMLLKSMEDDTRTTLRMVSAQPGVYLQRLNGADYDLIVVCGDASNYEPAYEQAPRLLKHGGTIVFTDALAMASPHAKGGLTNPADRSPKAVMMRGLLDRIEDDERFVTALTPAGTGLLIAGYR
;
A
#
# COMPACT_ATOMS: atom_id res chain seq x y z
N ASN A 1 16.82 -2.70 2.11
CA ASN A 1 15.60 -2.12 1.55
C ASN A 1 14.40 -2.67 2.32
N THR A 2 13.48 -1.79 2.76
CA THR A 2 12.30 -2.20 3.56
C THR A 2 11.46 -3.27 2.85
N TYR A 3 11.40 -3.21 1.51
CA TYR A 3 10.67 -4.19 0.71
C TYR A 3 11.40 -5.52 0.54
N GLU A 4 12.71 -5.59 0.75
CA GLU A 4 13.46 -6.85 0.73
C GLU A 4 13.03 -7.80 1.85
N THR A 5 12.63 -7.27 2.99
CA THR A 5 12.08 -8.06 4.10
C THR A 5 10.68 -8.60 3.81
N LEU A 6 9.99 -8.06 2.80
CA LEU A 6 8.65 -8.46 2.37
C LEU A 6 8.69 -9.39 1.15
N THR A 7 9.88 -9.78 0.68
CA THR A 7 10.11 -10.48 -0.60
C THR A 7 9.67 -11.93 -0.66
N HIS A 8 9.12 -12.49 0.41
CA HIS A 8 8.46 -13.81 0.35
C HIS A 8 6.99 -13.71 -0.10
N ALA A 9 6.52 -12.50 -0.36
CA ALA A 9 5.18 -12.28 -0.87
C ALA A 9 5.03 -12.79 -2.30
N SER A 10 4.01 -13.60 -2.57
CA SER A 10 3.72 -14.12 -3.91
C SER A 10 2.44 -13.51 -4.50
N SER A 11 1.56 -12.94 -3.68
CA SER A 11 0.33 -12.30 -4.13
C SER A 11 0.22 -10.91 -3.50
N VAL A 12 0.34 -9.87 -4.33
CA VAL A 12 0.51 -8.49 -3.90
C VAL A 12 -0.53 -7.58 -4.56
N ILE A 13 -1.11 -6.68 -3.78
CA ILE A 13 -1.93 -5.58 -4.28
C ILE A 13 -1.24 -4.26 -3.94
N VAL A 14 -1.11 -3.37 -4.93
CA VAL A 14 -0.64 -2.00 -4.75
C VAL A 14 -1.78 -1.04 -5.10
N ILE A 15 -2.09 -0.12 -4.21
CA ILE A 15 -3.22 0.79 -4.34
C ILE A 15 -2.73 2.23 -4.44
N GLY A 16 -3.17 2.94 -5.45
CA GLY A 16 -3.08 4.39 -5.55
C GLY A 16 -2.07 4.93 -6.55
N THR A 17 -2.31 6.17 -6.98
CA THR A 17 -1.37 6.98 -7.78
C THR A 17 -0.18 7.41 -6.95
N GLY A 18 0.96 7.60 -7.59
CA GLY A 18 2.21 7.88 -6.90
C GLY A 18 2.95 6.63 -6.47
N SER A 19 2.39 5.45 -6.76
CA SER A 19 2.97 4.16 -6.40
C SER A 19 4.05 3.66 -7.36
N LEU A 20 4.51 4.48 -8.33
CA LEU A 20 5.47 4.03 -9.35
C LEU A 20 6.76 3.50 -8.76
N VAL A 21 7.35 4.22 -7.80
CA VAL A 21 8.59 3.81 -7.15
C VAL A 21 8.38 2.53 -6.33
N GLU A 22 7.33 2.50 -5.54
CA GLU A 22 6.96 1.35 -4.71
C GLU A 22 6.65 0.13 -5.58
N THR A 23 5.90 0.32 -6.66
CA THR A 23 5.58 -0.76 -7.60
C THR A 23 6.84 -1.33 -8.24
N ALA A 24 7.73 -0.46 -8.73
CA ALA A 24 8.99 -0.90 -9.31
C ALA A 24 9.85 -1.68 -8.32
N GLN A 25 9.98 -1.18 -7.09
CA GLN A 25 10.74 -1.84 -6.02
C GLN A 25 10.14 -3.19 -5.65
N LEU A 26 8.82 -3.29 -5.61
CA LEU A 26 8.13 -4.55 -5.33
C LEU A 26 8.36 -5.57 -6.43
N VAL A 27 8.24 -5.18 -7.71
CA VAL A 27 8.49 -6.09 -8.83
C VAL A 27 9.93 -6.60 -8.80
N GLU A 28 10.90 -5.72 -8.57
CA GLU A 28 12.30 -6.10 -8.44
C GLU A 28 12.56 -7.04 -7.25
N GLY A 29 11.82 -6.85 -6.16
CA GLY A 29 11.94 -7.67 -4.96
C GLY A 29 11.24 -9.01 -5.02
N LEU A 30 10.28 -9.19 -5.95
CA LEU A 30 9.55 -10.45 -6.10
C LEU A 30 10.38 -11.43 -6.95
N HIS A 31 10.85 -12.50 -6.30
CA HIS A 31 11.65 -13.53 -6.94
C HIS A 31 10.80 -14.78 -7.16
N GLY A 32 10.25 -14.95 -8.34
CA GLY A 32 9.53 -16.16 -8.68
C GLY A 32 8.16 -15.94 -9.29
N GLU A 33 7.37 -16.99 -9.30
CA GLU A 33 6.01 -17.00 -9.84
C GLU A 33 5.06 -16.39 -8.83
N GLY A 34 4.70 -15.14 -9.05
CA GLY A 34 3.76 -14.42 -8.20
C GLY A 34 2.81 -13.60 -9.03
N LYS A 35 2.00 -12.81 -8.36
CA LYS A 35 1.03 -11.92 -8.97
C LYS A 35 1.05 -10.57 -8.27
N LEU A 36 1.22 -9.51 -9.04
CA LEU A 36 1.11 -8.14 -8.56
C LEU A 36 -0.02 -7.45 -9.31
N THR A 37 -1.00 -6.95 -8.58
CA THR A 37 -2.10 -6.17 -9.13
C THR A 37 -2.02 -4.75 -8.58
N ALA A 38 -1.87 -3.78 -9.48
CA ALA A 38 -1.97 -2.37 -9.16
C ALA A 38 -3.39 -1.88 -9.42
N VAL A 39 -3.96 -1.10 -8.50
CA VAL A 39 -5.32 -0.58 -8.57
C VAL A 39 -5.31 0.93 -8.41
N ASP A 40 -5.91 1.64 -9.35
CA ASP A 40 -6.02 3.09 -9.28
C ASP A 40 -7.30 3.58 -9.96
N SER A 41 -7.94 4.59 -9.35
CA SER A 41 -9.09 5.25 -9.93
C SER A 41 -8.72 6.37 -10.92
N SER A 42 -7.49 6.89 -10.86
CA SER A 42 -7.01 7.93 -11.76
C SER A 42 -6.66 7.36 -13.13
N VAL A 43 -7.24 7.92 -14.17
CA VAL A 43 -6.92 7.53 -15.56
C VAL A 43 -5.46 7.79 -15.88
N GLN A 44 -4.95 8.96 -15.51
CA GLN A 44 -3.57 9.35 -15.77
C GLN A 44 -2.59 8.51 -14.96
N GLY A 45 -2.84 8.36 -13.66
CA GLY A 45 -2.00 7.53 -12.78
C GLY A 45 -2.01 6.06 -13.20
N GLY A 46 -3.17 5.53 -13.56
CA GLY A 46 -3.29 4.16 -14.06
C GLY A 46 -2.53 3.94 -15.36
N ALA A 47 -2.55 4.91 -16.27
CA ALA A 47 -1.78 4.84 -17.52
C ALA A 47 -0.26 4.80 -17.24
N GLN A 48 0.22 5.61 -16.30
CA GLN A 48 1.63 5.62 -15.93
C GLN A 48 2.06 4.28 -15.31
N VAL A 49 1.27 3.73 -14.40
CA VAL A 49 1.55 2.42 -13.79
C VAL A 49 1.53 1.32 -14.86
N ARG A 50 0.57 1.36 -15.78
CA ARG A 50 0.48 0.37 -16.87
C ARG A 50 1.71 0.40 -17.77
N MET A 51 2.22 1.59 -18.09
CA MET A 51 3.47 1.73 -18.85
C MET A 51 4.66 1.16 -18.10
N LEU A 52 4.76 1.42 -16.80
CA LEU A 52 5.82 0.87 -15.96
C LEU A 52 5.79 -0.66 -15.95
N LEU A 53 4.64 -1.25 -15.68
CA LEU A 53 4.49 -2.71 -15.63
C LEU A 53 4.83 -3.36 -16.97
N LYS A 54 4.42 -2.75 -18.06
CA LYS A 54 4.75 -3.23 -19.41
C LYS A 54 6.25 -3.20 -19.68
N SER A 55 6.96 -2.20 -19.18
CA SER A 55 8.42 -2.11 -19.34
C SER A 55 9.17 -3.17 -18.54
N MET A 56 8.55 -3.77 -17.53
CA MET A 56 9.17 -4.73 -16.61
C MET A 56 8.75 -6.18 -16.86
N GLU A 57 7.70 -6.43 -17.64
CA GLU A 57 7.08 -7.76 -17.76
C GLU A 57 8.02 -8.84 -18.32
N ASP A 58 8.97 -8.47 -19.17
CA ASP A 58 9.94 -9.42 -19.76
C ASP A 58 11.09 -9.77 -18.80
N ASP A 59 11.27 -8.99 -17.74
CA ASP A 59 12.37 -9.14 -16.78
C ASP A 59 11.92 -9.84 -15.48
N THR A 60 10.67 -10.27 -15.41
CA THR A 60 10.12 -10.92 -14.21
C THR A 60 9.22 -12.10 -14.56
N ARG A 61 9.17 -13.10 -13.68
CA ARG A 61 8.21 -14.21 -13.74
C ARG A 61 6.88 -13.87 -13.07
N THR A 62 6.81 -12.75 -12.36
CA THR A 62 5.59 -12.29 -11.70
C THR A 62 4.59 -11.82 -12.74
N THR A 63 3.34 -12.24 -12.63
CA THR A 63 2.25 -11.73 -13.46
C THR A 63 1.90 -10.31 -12.98
N LEU A 64 1.99 -9.35 -13.89
CA LEU A 64 1.75 -7.93 -13.60
C LEU A 64 0.43 -7.48 -14.22
N ARG A 65 -0.42 -6.83 -13.42
CA ARG A 65 -1.73 -6.36 -13.87
C ARG A 65 -2.05 -4.98 -13.31
N MET A 66 -2.62 -4.11 -14.16
CA MET A 66 -3.19 -2.82 -13.75
C MET A 66 -4.72 -2.87 -13.89
N VAL A 67 -5.40 -2.48 -12.83
CA VAL A 67 -6.87 -2.39 -12.78
C VAL A 67 -7.27 -0.93 -12.56
N SER A 68 -8.08 -0.39 -13.48
CA SER A 68 -8.68 0.93 -13.35
C SER A 68 -10.01 0.79 -12.61
N ALA A 69 -10.02 1.12 -11.32
CA ALA A 69 -11.19 1.00 -10.47
C ALA A 69 -11.03 1.83 -9.20
N GLN A 70 -12.14 2.13 -8.54
CA GLN A 70 -12.14 2.64 -7.18
C GLN A 70 -11.66 1.54 -6.23
N PRO A 71 -10.58 1.77 -5.46
CA PRO A 71 -10.03 0.72 -4.61
C PRO A 71 -11.03 0.12 -3.63
N GLY A 72 -11.85 0.94 -2.97
CA GLY A 72 -12.84 0.46 -2.01
C GLY A 72 -13.86 -0.49 -2.63
N VAL A 73 -14.27 -0.25 -3.87
CA VAL A 73 -15.20 -1.13 -4.59
C VAL A 73 -14.50 -2.40 -5.08
N TYR A 74 -13.31 -2.25 -5.65
CA TYR A 74 -12.55 -3.36 -6.19
C TYR A 74 -12.18 -4.40 -5.11
N LEU A 75 -11.67 -3.92 -3.97
CA LEU A 75 -11.22 -4.82 -2.89
C LEU A 75 -12.35 -5.70 -2.35
N GLN A 76 -13.59 -5.19 -2.32
CA GLN A 76 -14.75 -5.96 -1.86
C GLN A 76 -15.07 -7.16 -2.74
N ARG A 77 -14.65 -7.14 -4.00
CA ARG A 77 -14.92 -8.21 -4.97
C ARG A 77 -13.89 -9.33 -4.96
N LEU A 78 -12.78 -9.14 -4.26
CA LEU A 78 -11.69 -10.09 -4.22
C LEU A 78 -11.97 -11.24 -3.25
N ASN A 79 -11.39 -12.40 -3.53
CA ASN A 79 -11.47 -13.56 -2.65
C ASN A 79 -10.68 -13.32 -1.36
N GLY A 80 -11.20 -13.82 -0.26
CA GLY A 80 -10.56 -13.69 1.05
C GLY A 80 -9.36 -14.63 1.24
N ALA A 81 -8.50 -14.25 2.18
CA ALA A 81 -7.33 -15.02 2.61
C ALA A 81 -6.40 -15.46 1.48
N ASP A 82 -6.18 -14.58 0.50
CA ASP A 82 -5.46 -14.91 -0.75
C ASP A 82 -4.23 -14.02 -0.99
N TYR A 83 -4.01 -13.02 -0.14
CA TYR A 83 -2.97 -12.02 -0.37
C TYR A 83 -1.91 -12.03 0.73
N ASP A 84 -0.66 -11.87 0.32
CA ASP A 84 0.49 -11.79 1.22
C ASP A 84 0.83 -10.35 1.61
N LEU A 85 0.57 -9.41 0.71
CA LEU A 85 0.95 -8.02 0.89
C LEU A 85 -0.05 -7.07 0.22
N ILE A 86 -0.43 -6.03 0.94
CA ILE A 86 -1.19 -4.90 0.42
C ILE A 86 -0.38 -3.64 0.69
N VAL A 87 -0.08 -2.85 -0.34
CA VAL A 87 0.62 -1.57 -0.21
C VAL A 87 -0.33 -0.45 -0.60
N VAL A 88 -0.51 0.52 0.29
CA VAL A 88 -1.44 1.63 0.10
C VAL A 88 -0.69 2.94 -0.06
N CYS A 89 -0.95 3.61 -1.18
CA CYS A 89 -0.32 4.87 -1.55
C CYS A 89 -1.37 5.88 -2.02
N GLY A 90 -0.94 7.12 -2.22
CA GLY A 90 -1.70 8.13 -2.94
C GLY A 90 -2.75 8.83 -2.11
N ASP A 91 -3.96 8.93 -2.65
CA ASP A 91 -5.05 9.70 -2.05
C ASP A 91 -5.46 9.17 -0.68
N ALA A 92 -5.80 10.11 0.22
CA ALA A 92 -6.25 9.77 1.58
C ALA A 92 -7.43 8.79 1.59
N SER A 93 -8.32 8.87 0.59
CA SER A 93 -9.48 8.00 0.48
C SER A 93 -9.16 6.53 0.22
N ASN A 94 -7.92 6.19 -0.13
CA ASN A 94 -7.49 4.81 -0.36
C ASN A 94 -7.23 4.04 0.94
N TYR A 95 -6.93 4.72 2.02
CA TYR A 95 -6.33 4.13 3.24
C TYR A 95 -7.35 3.37 4.10
N GLU A 96 -8.44 4.02 4.50
CA GLU A 96 -9.45 3.39 5.36
C GLU A 96 -10.13 2.18 4.70
N PRO A 97 -10.55 2.24 3.42
CA PRO A 97 -11.12 1.07 2.76
C PRO A 97 -10.14 -0.12 2.69
N ALA A 98 -8.86 0.15 2.46
CA ALA A 98 -7.84 -0.89 2.46
C ALA A 98 -7.67 -1.53 3.84
N TYR A 99 -7.62 -0.72 4.89
CA TYR A 99 -7.57 -1.21 6.26
C TYR A 99 -8.79 -2.08 6.61
N GLU A 100 -9.98 -1.63 6.25
CA GLU A 100 -11.21 -2.36 6.53
C GLU A 100 -11.28 -3.73 5.83
N GLN A 101 -10.74 -3.83 4.63
CA GLN A 101 -10.71 -5.07 3.87
C GLN A 101 -9.51 -5.99 4.20
N ALA A 102 -8.45 -5.45 4.81
CA ALA A 102 -7.22 -6.20 5.04
C ALA A 102 -7.42 -7.50 5.84
N PRO A 103 -8.21 -7.53 6.94
CA PRO A 103 -8.40 -8.78 7.69
C PRO A 103 -9.08 -9.89 6.89
N ARG A 104 -9.90 -9.52 5.92
CA ARG A 104 -10.55 -10.49 5.02
C ARG A 104 -9.62 -10.96 3.91
N LEU A 105 -8.83 -10.05 3.34
CA LEU A 105 -8.00 -10.31 2.15
C LEU A 105 -6.67 -10.97 2.47
N LEU A 106 -6.05 -10.59 3.59
CA LEU A 106 -4.73 -11.09 3.95
C LEU A 106 -4.80 -12.53 4.47
N LYS A 107 -3.82 -13.32 4.07
CA LYS A 107 -3.50 -14.56 4.77
C LYS A 107 -2.99 -14.24 6.17
N HIS A 108 -3.13 -15.17 7.12
CA HIS A 108 -2.45 -15.04 8.40
C HIS A 108 -0.94 -14.95 8.17
N GLY A 109 -0.31 -13.97 8.78
CA GLY A 109 1.09 -13.63 8.50
C GLY A 109 1.29 -12.67 7.35
N GLY A 110 0.24 -12.35 6.59
CA GLY A 110 0.29 -11.32 5.57
C GLY A 110 0.42 -9.91 6.16
N THR A 111 0.75 -8.95 5.33
CA THR A 111 1.08 -7.58 5.77
C THR A 111 0.37 -6.54 4.93
N ILE A 112 -0.10 -5.48 5.58
CA ILE A 112 -0.51 -4.24 4.92
C ILE A 112 0.47 -3.13 5.27
N VAL A 113 0.91 -2.38 4.26
CA VAL A 113 1.83 -1.25 4.40
C VAL A 113 1.14 0.01 3.91
N PHE A 114 1.10 1.01 4.78
CA PHE A 114 0.60 2.33 4.43
C PHE A 114 1.80 3.26 4.23
N THR A 115 1.98 3.76 3.02
CA THR A 115 3.01 4.76 2.70
C THR A 115 2.53 6.14 3.10
N ASP A 116 3.42 7.14 3.12
CA ASP A 116 3.10 8.50 3.56
C ASP A 116 2.44 8.55 4.94
N ALA A 117 2.81 7.65 5.84
CA ALA A 117 2.17 7.49 7.13
C ALA A 117 2.36 8.69 8.06
N LEU A 118 3.39 9.52 7.83
CA LEU A 118 3.58 10.78 8.55
C LEU A 118 2.80 11.94 7.93
N ALA A 119 2.12 11.71 6.81
CA ALA A 119 1.31 12.70 6.10
C ALA A 119 2.05 14.01 5.81
N MET A 120 3.33 13.91 5.51
CA MET A 120 4.19 15.04 5.19
C MET A 120 4.17 15.31 3.68
N ALA A 121 4.28 16.59 3.31
CA ALA A 121 4.33 16.99 1.89
C ALA A 121 5.59 16.46 1.18
N SER A 122 6.70 16.34 1.91
CA SER A 122 7.97 15.79 1.44
C SER A 122 8.80 15.35 2.64
N PRO A 123 9.86 14.53 2.44
CA PRO A 123 10.80 14.22 3.52
C PRO A 123 11.37 15.51 4.12
N HIS A 124 11.42 15.56 5.45
CA HIS A 124 11.89 16.73 6.22
C HIS A 124 10.99 17.99 6.14
N ALA A 125 9.82 17.91 5.53
CA ALA A 125 8.85 19.01 5.54
C ALA A 125 8.32 19.25 6.96
N LYS A 126 7.93 20.51 7.23
CA LYS A 126 7.21 20.84 8.45
C LYS A 126 5.73 20.52 8.27
N GLY A 127 5.10 19.97 9.28
CA GLY A 127 3.70 19.59 9.24
C GLY A 127 3.50 18.08 9.32
N GLY A 128 2.36 17.62 8.84
CA GLY A 128 2.00 16.21 8.85
C GLY A 128 1.47 15.72 10.19
N LEU A 129 1.55 14.41 10.38
CA LEU A 129 0.95 13.68 11.50
C LEU A 129 1.40 14.22 12.88
N THR A 130 2.68 14.54 13.01
CA THR A 130 3.29 14.94 14.29
C THR A 130 3.04 16.41 14.64
N ASN A 131 2.50 17.19 13.71
CA ASN A 131 2.15 18.59 13.97
C ASN A 131 0.64 18.70 14.23
N PRO A 132 0.21 18.98 15.49
CA PRO A 132 -1.21 19.09 15.81
C PRO A 132 -1.95 20.20 15.05
N ALA A 133 -1.22 21.20 14.54
CA ALA A 133 -1.79 22.28 13.75
C ALA A 133 -2.07 21.88 12.30
N ASP A 134 -1.51 20.78 11.83
CA ASP A 134 -1.77 20.27 10.48
C ASP A 134 -3.14 19.59 10.43
N ARG A 135 -4.09 20.27 9.79
CA ARG A 135 -5.47 19.84 9.59
C ARG A 135 -5.74 19.41 8.17
N SER A 136 -4.69 19.12 7.38
CA SER A 136 -4.86 18.57 6.04
C SER A 136 -5.65 17.27 6.08
N PRO A 137 -6.43 16.95 5.03
CA PRO A 137 -7.25 15.74 5.01
C PRO A 137 -6.45 14.47 5.28
N LYS A 138 -5.24 14.38 4.73
CA LYS A 138 -4.39 13.20 4.92
C LYS A 138 -3.86 13.10 6.36
N ALA A 139 -3.46 14.21 6.98
CA ALA A 139 -3.01 14.22 8.37
C ALA A 139 -4.14 13.81 9.33
N VAL A 140 -5.34 14.35 9.13
CA VAL A 140 -6.53 14.01 9.93
C VAL A 140 -6.88 12.53 9.77
N MET A 141 -6.92 12.03 8.54
CA MET A 141 -7.19 10.62 8.25
C MET A 141 -6.17 9.71 8.91
N MET A 142 -4.87 10.02 8.76
CA MET A 142 -3.79 9.18 9.31
C MET A 142 -3.79 9.14 10.83
N ARG A 143 -4.12 10.23 11.52
CA ARG A 143 -4.26 10.21 12.99
C ARG A 143 -5.35 9.24 13.42
N GLY A 144 -6.51 9.29 12.78
CA GLY A 144 -7.61 8.37 13.06
C GLY A 144 -7.28 6.92 12.74
N LEU A 145 -6.61 6.69 11.61
CA LEU A 145 -6.20 5.35 11.20
C LEU A 145 -5.19 4.73 12.17
N LEU A 146 -4.18 5.51 12.58
CA LEU A 146 -3.19 5.05 13.55
C LEU A 146 -3.83 4.65 14.88
N ASP A 147 -4.74 5.49 15.39
CA ASP A 147 -5.46 5.18 16.63
C ASP A 147 -6.26 3.87 16.51
N ARG A 148 -6.94 3.67 15.39
CA ARG A 148 -7.72 2.44 15.15
C ARG A 148 -6.83 1.22 15.06
N ILE A 149 -5.73 1.29 14.32
CA ILE A 149 -4.89 0.12 14.05
C ILE A 149 -4.04 -0.26 15.26
N GLU A 150 -3.63 0.71 16.09
CA GLU A 150 -2.92 0.45 17.34
C GLU A 150 -3.79 -0.31 18.36
N ASP A 151 -5.09 -0.03 18.37
CA ASP A 151 -6.05 -0.70 19.23
C ASP A 151 -6.57 -2.03 18.64
N ASP A 152 -6.19 -2.36 17.41
CA ASP A 152 -6.66 -3.55 16.72
C ASP A 152 -5.75 -4.75 17.02
N GLU A 153 -6.21 -5.65 17.86
CA GLU A 153 -5.46 -6.84 18.29
C GLU A 153 -5.17 -7.83 17.15
N ARG A 154 -5.83 -7.68 16.00
CA ARG A 154 -5.58 -8.52 14.82
C ARG A 154 -4.28 -8.19 14.12
N PHE A 155 -3.68 -7.04 14.44
CA PHE A 155 -2.45 -6.56 13.80
C PHE A 155 -1.32 -6.33 14.79
N VAL A 156 -0.10 -6.59 14.34
CA VAL A 156 1.14 -6.13 14.97
C VAL A 156 1.69 -5.00 14.11
N THR A 157 1.92 -3.82 14.70
CA THR A 157 2.26 -2.62 13.94
C THR A 157 3.66 -2.11 14.25
N ALA A 158 4.27 -1.49 13.24
CA ALA A 158 5.51 -0.73 13.36
C ALA A 158 5.41 0.52 12.47
N LEU A 159 5.80 1.67 13.02
CA LEU A 159 5.89 2.93 12.28
C LEU A 159 7.36 3.28 12.08
N THR A 160 7.77 3.47 10.83
CA THR A 160 9.12 3.89 10.50
C THR A 160 9.12 5.29 9.89
N PRO A 161 10.07 6.18 10.30
CA PRO A 161 10.17 7.53 9.76
C PRO A 161 10.88 7.62 8.41
N ALA A 162 11.20 6.51 7.77
CA ALA A 162 11.86 6.49 6.47
C ALA A 162 11.03 7.26 5.43
N GLY A 163 11.66 8.19 4.70
CA GLY A 163 10.98 9.04 3.71
C GLY A 163 9.87 9.87 4.35
N THR A 164 8.64 9.69 3.86
CA THR A 164 7.43 10.33 4.39
C THR A 164 6.67 9.43 5.39
N GLY A 165 7.32 8.36 5.82
CA GLY A 165 6.81 7.42 6.82
C GLY A 165 6.16 6.18 6.23
N LEU A 166 6.40 5.04 6.90
CA LEU A 166 5.74 3.77 6.59
C LEU A 166 5.08 3.24 7.86
N LEU A 167 3.82 2.90 7.77
CA LEU A 167 3.12 2.12 8.79
C LEU A 167 2.98 0.69 8.28
N ILE A 168 3.61 -0.24 8.97
CA ILE A 168 3.61 -1.66 8.63
C ILE A 168 2.75 -2.40 9.63
N ALA A 169 1.77 -3.14 9.15
CA ALA A 169 0.85 -3.89 10.00
C ALA A 169 0.79 -5.35 9.55
N GLY A 170 1.30 -6.23 10.39
CA GLY A 170 1.24 -7.67 10.19
C GLY A 170 -0.06 -8.26 10.71
N TYR A 171 -0.78 -9.01 9.88
CA TYR A 171 -2.01 -9.69 10.25
C TYR A 171 -1.71 -10.99 10.98
N ARG A 172 -2.20 -11.11 12.20
CA ARG A 172 -1.96 -12.29 13.06
C ARG A 172 -2.65 -13.56 12.58
#